data_bca0e1635ae30229c57e7229d5bda698
#
_entry.id   bca0e1635ae30229c57e7229d5bda698
#
_cell.length_a   1.000
_cell.length_b   1.000
_cell.length_c   1.000
_cell.angle_alpha   90.00
_cell.angle_beta   90.00
_cell.angle_gamma   90.00
#
_symmetry.space_group_name_H-M   'P 1'
#
loop_
_entity.id
_entity.type
_entity.pdbx_description
1 polymer ?
#
loop_
_entity_poly.entity_id
_entity_poly.type
_entity_poly.pdbx_seq_one_letter_code
_entity_poly.pdbx_strand_id
1 'polypeptide(L)'
;MTPAQQRQFDAITADLNRLVRYDDESVVHEHWIRQRYDGGYAATYRPARTAAVITAWHEAGHVVAALATGARFTSASIRHSATSAGRVHAITTGGRDAFVIHAAGQIAERLRDWTTLDDDAELAAWLSTWRDDGGDARHFRATLGPGYGEVSAWRHAERILTPRRLQIRHLARALLVYPRYLPYGVTKALYQAVSYQAGNPASESSTTSAPAS
;
A
#
# COMPACT_ATOMS: atom_id res chain seq x y z
N MET A 1 9.66 -3.05 18.04
CA MET A 1 8.37 -3.79 18.12
C MET A 1 8.16 -4.35 19.50
N THR A 2 6.92 -4.39 19.99
CA THR A 2 6.55 -5.13 21.20
C THR A 2 6.43 -6.63 20.89
N PRO A 3 6.43 -7.53 21.91
CA PRO A 3 6.22 -8.97 21.68
C PRO A 3 4.88 -9.28 20.97
N ALA A 4 3.84 -8.50 21.22
CA ALA A 4 2.56 -8.65 20.52
C ALA A 4 2.68 -8.26 19.04
N GLN A 5 3.37 -7.18 18.73
CA GLN A 5 3.64 -6.77 17.35
C GLN A 5 4.53 -7.77 16.61
N GLN A 6 5.49 -8.38 17.29
CA GLN A 6 6.32 -9.44 16.69
C GLN A 6 5.47 -10.65 16.32
N ARG A 7 4.61 -11.15 17.21
CA ARG A 7 3.68 -12.25 16.88
C ARG A 7 2.76 -11.92 15.72
N GLN A 8 2.27 -10.67 15.65
CA GLN A 8 1.44 -10.22 14.52
C GLN A 8 2.23 -10.20 13.20
N PHE A 9 3.46 -9.69 13.21
CA PHE A 9 4.36 -9.69 12.06
C PHE A 9 4.63 -11.12 11.57
N ASP A 10 4.98 -12.04 12.48
CA ASP A 10 5.26 -13.43 12.14
C ASP A 10 4.04 -14.14 11.52
N ALA A 11 2.85 -13.91 12.09
CA ALA A 11 1.61 -14.45 11.57
C ALA A 11 1.28 -13.93 10.17
N ILE A 12 1.42 -12.62 9.95
CA ILE A 12 1.19 -12.01 8.63
C ILE A 12 2.20 -12.54 7.62
N THR A 13 3.48 -12.62 7.99
CA THR A 13 4.54 -13.12 7.11
C THR A 13 4.30 -14.57 6.72
N ALA A 14 3.87 -15.42 7.67
CA ALA A 14 3.52 -16.80 7.38
C ALA A 14 2.32 -16.91 6.42
N ASP A 15 1.30 -16.08 6.61
CA ASP A 15 0.15 -16.02 5.72
C ASP A 15 0.53 -15.52 4.32
N LEU A 16 1.33 -14.47 4.24
CA LEU A 16 1.83 -13.94 2.96
C LEU A 16 2.68 -14.97 2.21
N ASN A 17 3.56 -15.70 2.89
CA ASN A 17 4.38 -16.75 2.27
C ASN A 17 3.54 -17.90 1.72
N ARG A 18 2.44 -18.27 2.39
CA ARG A 18 1.49 -19.26 1.85
C ARG A 18 0.77 -18.77 0.60
N LEU A 19 0.55 -17.46 0.49
CA LEU A 19 -0.20 -16.83 -0.58
C LEU A 19 0.68 -16.27 -1.70
N VAL A 20 2.01 -16.37 -1.58
CA VAL A 20 2.98 -15.85 -2.57
C VAL A 20 2.76 -16.40 -3.98
N ARG A 21 2.23 -17.62 -4.09
CA ARG A 21 1.92 -18.28 -5.37
C ARG A 21 0.77 -17.65 -6.15
N TYR A 22 0.02 -16.75 -5.53
CA TYR A 22 -1.09 -16.05 -6.18
C TYR A 22 -0.64 -14.65 -6.58
N ASP A 23 -0.58 -14.39 -7.88
CA ASP A 23 -0.25 -13.06 -8.38
C ASP A 23 -1.42 -12.08 -8.30
N ASP A 24 -2.65 -12.61 -8.34
CA ASP A 24 -3.86 -11.80 -8.24
C ASP A 24 -4.24 -11.55 -6.76
N GLU A 25 -4.19 -10.30 -6.34
CA GLU A 25 -4.59 -9.87 -4.98
C GLU A 25 -6.04 -10.20 -4.66
N SER A 26 -6.90 -10.31 -5.67
CA SER A 26 -8.30 -10.72 -5.46
C SER A 26 -8.40 -12.14 -4.97
N VAL A 27 -7.55 -13.06 -5.48
CA VAL A 27 -7.48 -14.44 -5.02
C VAL A 27 -6.96 -14.52 -3.59
N VAL A 28 -5.97 -13.69 -3.25
CA VAL A 28 -5.45 -13.57 -1.87
C VAL A 28 -6.57 -13.19 -0.90
N HIS A 29 -7.36 -12.19 -1.26
CA HIS A 29 -8.47 -11.72 -0.43
C HIS A 29 -9.56 -12.80 -0.24
N GLU A 30 -9.98 -13.49 -1.32
CA GLU A 30 -10.97 -14.57 -1.19
C GLU A 30 -10.47 -15.75 -0.36
N HIS A 31 -9.24 -16.17 -0.59
CA HIS A 31 -8.68 -17.29 0.15
C HIS A 31 -8.67 -17.02 1.65
N TRP A 32 -8.28 -15.80 2.03
CA TRP A 32 -8.24 -15.40 3.44
C TRP A 32 -9.63 -15.28 4.06
N ILE A 33 -10.61 -14.70 3.36
CA ILE A 33 -12.01 -14.63 3.83
C ILE A 33 -12.55 -16.04 4.06
N ARG A 34 -12.34 -16.98 3.15
CA ARG A 34 -12.80 -18.36 3.30
C ARG A 34 -12.19 -19.06 4.50
N GLN A 35 -10.90 -18.84 4.79
CA GLN A 35 -10.23 -19.53 5.90
C GLN A 35 -10.57 -18.96 7.28
N ARG A 36 -10.84 -17.68 7.41
CA ARG A 36 -11.02 -17.04 8.72
C ARG A 36 -12.45 -16.69 9.09
N TYR A 37 -13.36 -16.71 8.13
CA TYR A 37 -14.74 -16.23 8.35
C TYR A 37 -15.80 -17.22 7.89
N ASP A 38 -15.53 -18.49 8.05
CA ASP A 38 -16.40 -19.61 7.65
C ASP A 38 -17.75 -19.65 8.37
N GLY A 39 -18.31 -18.58 8.78
CA GLY A 39 -19.62 -18.72 9.38
C GLY A 39 -20.36 -17.50 9.88
N GLY A 40 -19.89 -16.29 9.67
CA GLY A 40 -20.74 -15.22 10.20
C GLY A 40 -20.37 -13.81 9.77
N TYR A 41 -19.11 -13.54 9.67
CA TYR A 41 -18.66 -12.18 9.38
C TYR A 41 -18.59 -11.86 7.87
N ALA A 42 -18.41 -12.89 7.05
CA ALA A 42 -18.32 -12.74 5.59
C ALA A 42 -19.67 -12.39 4.95
N ALA A 43 -20.78 -12.76 5.57
CA ALA A 43 -22.11 -12.52 5.01
C ALA A 43 -22.55 -11.05 5.10
N THR A 44 -22.05 -10.30 6.08
CA THR A 44 -22.44 -8.90 6.31
C THR A 44 -21.48 -7.86 5.72
N TYR A 45 -20.30 -8.30 5.25
CA TYR A 45 -19.23 -7.38 4.87
C TYR A 45 -18.49 -7.87 3.63
N ARG A 46 -19.16 -7.86 2.49
CA ARG A 46 -18.52 -7.96 1.17
C ARG A 46 -18.49 -6.59 0.54
N PRO A 47 -17.45 -5.76 0.73
CA PRO A 47 -17.15 -4.79 -0.29
C PRO A 47 -16.96 -5.57 -1.59
N ALA A 48 -17.41 -5.01 -2.71
CA ALA A 48 -17.10 -5.63 -3.99
C ALA A 48 -15.60 -5.97 -3.99
N ARG A 49 -15.25 -7.20 -4.34
CA ARG A 49 -13.88 -7.76 -4.31
C ARG A 49 -12.84 -6.75 -4.82
N THR A 50 -13.17 -6.07 -5.93
CA THR A 50 -12.37 -5.02 -6.53
C THR A 50 -12.17 -3.82 -5.61
N ALA A 51 -13.20 -3.39 -4.87
CA ALA A 51 -13.11 -2.22 -3.99
C ALA A 51 -12.14 -2.44 -2.81
N ALA A 52 -12.13 -3.64 -2.21
CA ALA A 52 -11.21 -3.95 -1.12
C ALA A 52 -9.75 -3.95 -1.59
N VAL A 53 -9.49 -4.48 -2.80
CA VAL A 53 -8.14 -4.49 -3.39
C VAL A 53 -7.69 -3.09 -3.72
N ILE A 54 -8.56 -2.26 -4.33
CA ILE A 54 -8.25 -0.85 -4.61
C ILE A 54 -7.93 -0.11 -3.32
N THR A 55 -8.79 -0.24 -2.31
CA THR A 55 -8.55 0.38 -0.98
C THR A 55 -7.24 -0.07 -0.36
N ALA A 56 -6.90 -1.37 -0.46
CA ALA A 56 -5.66 -1.88 0.09
C ALA A 56 -4.42 -1.27 -0.59
N TRP A 57 -4.45 -1.11 -1.91
CA TRP A 57 -3.37 -0.43 -2.63
C TRP A 57 -3.30 1.04 -2.29
N HIS A 58 -4.42 1.73 -2.20
CA HIS A 58 -4.54 3.13 -1.82
C HIS A 58 -3.88 3.37 -0.45
N GLU A 59 -4.33 2.65 0.58
CA GLU A 59 -3.79 2.79 1.94
C GLU A 59 -2.32 2.36 2.03
N ALA A 60 -1.91 1.33 1.30
CA ALA A 60 -0.50 0.94 1.20
C ALA A 60 0.36 2.03 0.57
N GLY A 61 -0.17 2.76 -0.40
CA GLY A 61 0.48 3.94 -0.98
C GLY A 61 0.80 5.00 0.08
N HIS A 62 -0.19 5.39 0.87
CA HIS A 62 0.00 6.34 1.97
C HIS A 62 1.04 5.87 2.99
N VAL A 63 1.01 4.58 3.34
CA VAL A 63 1.99 3.98 4.26
C VAL A 63 3.40 4.04 3.70
N VAL A 64 3.60 3.63 2.44
CA VAL A 64 4.92 3.64 1.79
C VAL A 64 5.44 5.06 1.65
N ALA A 65 4.59 6.01 1.26
CA ALA A 65 4.95 7.42 1.21
C ALA A 65 5.39 7.96 2.58
N ALA A 66 4.62 7.67 3.63
CA ALA A 66 4.96 8.09 4.99
C ALA A 66 6.33 7.53 5.43
N LEU A 67 6.57 6.23 5.20
CA LEU A 67 7.85 5.60 5.53
C LEU A 67 9.01 6.14 4.69
N ALA A 68 8.80 6.42 3.41
CA ALA A 68 9.81 6.94 2.50
C ALA A 68 10.19 8.40 2.80
N THR A 69 9.24 9.21 3.28
CA THR A 69 9.46 10.63 3.66
C THR A 69 9.80 10.81 5.14
N GLY A 70 9.89 9.72 5.91
CA GLY A 70 10.20 9.77 7.35
C GLY A 70 9.04 10.23 8.23
N ALA A 71 7.84 10.34 7.69
CA ALA A 71 6.64 10.64 8.47
C ALA A 71 6.25 9.45 9.37
N ARG A 72 5.53 9.75 10.45
CA ARG A 72 5.04 8.73 11.39
C ARG A 72 3.53 8.63 11.29
N PHE A 73 3.02 7.43 11.48
CA PHE A 73 1.60 7.14 11.62
C PHE A 73 1.39 6.14 12.77
N THR A 74 0.18 5.99 13.26
CA THR A 74 -0.12 5.03 14.33
C THR A 74 -0.45 3.65 13.77
N SER A 75 -1.27 3.59 12.73
CA SER A 75 -1.72 2.34 12.11
C SER A 75 -2.30 2.58 10.73
N ALA A 76 -2.45 1.49 9.98
CA ALA A 76 -3.20 1.42 8.73
C ALA A 76 -4.30 0.36 8.82
N SER A 77 -5.42 0.59 8.13
CA SER A 77 -6.53 -0.36 8.03
C SER A 77 -7.31 -0.15 6.73
N ILE A 78 -7.95 -1.20 6.24
CA ILE A 78 -8.93 -1.13 5.14
C ILE A 78 -10.34 -1.45 5.62
N ARG A 79 -10.58 -1.29 6.93
CA ARG A 79 -11.91 -1.48 7.49
C ARG A 79 -12.78 -0.29 7.10
N HIS A 80 -13.86 -0.56 6.39
CA HIS A 80 -14.87 0.43 6.11
C HIS A 80 -15.49 1.02 7.39
N SER A 81 -15.66 2.33 7.38
CA SER A 81 -16.50 3.05 8.33
C SER A 81 -17.61 3.77 7.54
N ALA A 82 -18.51 4.43 8.24
CA ALA A 82 -19.56 5.23 7.59
C ALA A 82 -18.98 6.37 6.71
N THR A 83 -17.71 6.72 6.91
CA THR A 83 -17.08 7.90 6.27
C THR A 83 -15.82 7.60 5.47
N SER A 84 -15.33 6.36 5.47
CA SER A 84 -14.14 6.00 4.68
C SER A 84 -14.05 4.51 4.38
N ALA A 85 -13.49 4.18 3.22
CA ALA A 85 -13.24 2.81 2.78
C ALA A 85 -11.99 2.18 3.45
N GLY A 86 -11.04 3.00 3.85
CA GLY A 86 -9.82 2.63 4.57
C GLY A 86 -9.25 3.86 5.27
N ARG A 87 -8.15 3.72 5.99
CA ARG A 87 -7.46 4.85 6.63
C ARG A 87 -6.07 4.51 7.10
N VAL A 88 -5.12 5.40 6.83
CA VAL A 88 -3.89 5.51 7.61
C VAL A 88 -4.10 6.55 8.71
N HIS A 89 -4.00 6.12 9.98
CA HIS A 89 -4.38 6.92 11.14
C HIS A 89 -3.22 7.77 11.65
N ALA A 90 -3.51 9.03 11.99
CA ALA A 90 -2.60 9.96 12.67
C ALA A 90 -1.23 10.07 11.98
N ILE A 91 -1.24 10.49 10.72
CA ILE A 91 0.00 10.79 10.00
C ILE A 91 0.55 12.12 10.52
N THR A 92 1.77 12.11 11.03
CA THR A 92 2.48 13.32 11.40
C THR A 92 3.22 13.84 10.16
N THR A 93 2.58 14.74 9.44
CA THR A 93 3.16 15.40 8.27
C THR A 93 3.84 16.68 8.70
N GLY A 94 5.11 16.63 8.97
CA GLY A 94 5.90 17.80 9.36
C GLY A 94 7.08 18.02 8.39
N GLY A 95 6.84 18.13 7.08
CA GLY A 95 7.94 18.28 6.15
C GLY A 95 7.54 18.81 4.78
N ARG A 96 8.55 19.19 3.98
CA ARG A 96 8.39 19.70 2.60
C ARG A 96 7.64 18.74 1.68
N ASP A 97 7.60 17.44 2.03
CA ASP A 97 7.07 16.35 1.19
C ASP A 97 5.71 15.84 1.67
N ALA A 98 4.98 16.62 2.48
CA ALA A 98 3.65 16.22 2.95
C ALA A 98 2.67 15.92 1.80
N PHE A 99 2.77 16.65 0.68
CA PHE A 99 1.98 16.42 -0.52
C PHE A 99 2.21 15.02 -1.13
N VAL A 100 3.41 14.44 -0.98
CA VAL A 100 3.71 13.08 -1.45
C VAL A 100 2.78 12.06 -0.81
N ILE A 101 2.53 12.22 0.49
CA ILE A 101 1.66 11.30 1.23
C ILE A 101 0.23 11.40 0.70
N HIS A 102 -0.27 12.62 0.44
CA HIS A 102 -1.63 12.82 -0.04
C HIS A 102 -1.85 12.37 -1.50
N ALA A 103 -0.82 12.44 -2.36
CA ALA A 103 -0.88 11.89 -3.72
C ALA A 103 -0.79 10.37 -3.76
N ALA A 104 -0.23 9.76 -2.71
CA ALA A 104 0.27 8.38 -2.74
C ALA A 104 -0.82 7.33 -2.94
N GLY A 105 -2.02 7.53 -2.40
CA GLY A 105 -3.15 6.62 -2.60
C GLY A 105 -3.48 6.46 -4.08
N GLN A 106 -3.68 7.58 -4.77
CA GLN A 106 -4.02 7.58 -6.19
C GLN A 106 -2.87 7.08 -7.08
N ILE A 107 -1.62 7.43 -6.74
CA ILE A 107 -0.45 6.91 -7.45
C ILE A 107 -0.36 5.38 -7.28
N ALA A 108 -0.60 4.86 -6.08
CA ALA A 108 -0.57 3.42 -5.82
C ALA A 108 -1.65 2.65 -6.60
N GLU A 109 -2.86 3.21 -6.72
CA GLU A 109 -3.91 2.64 -7.56
C GLU A 109 -3.48 2.55 -9.02
N ARG A 110 -2.84 3.59 -9.57
CA ARG A 110 -2.30 3.60 -10.94
C ARG A 110 -1.16 2.59 -11.11
N LEU A 111 -0.24 2.52 -10.14
CA LEU A 111 0.85 1.54 -10.15
C LEU A 111 0.36 0.10 -10.09
N ARG A 112 -0.80 -0.16 -9.48
CA ARG A 112 -1.45 -1.48 -9.52
C ARG A 112 -1.79 -1.85 -10.95
N ASP A 113 -2.46 -0.96 -11.65
CA ASP A 113 -3.02 -1.21 -12.98
C ASP A 113 -2.03 -0.92 -14.12
N TRP A 114 -0.77 -0.56 -13.79
CA TRP A 114 0.24 -0.14 -14.76
C TRP A 114 -0.22 1.01 -15.65
N THR A 115 -1.11 1.86 -15.13
CA THR A 115 -1.57 3.05 -15.83
C THR A 115 -0.69 4.24 -15.45
N THR A 116 -0.03 4.82 -16.42
CA THR A 116 0.76 6.04 -16.27
C THR A 116 0.11 7.18 -17.06
N LEU A 117 0.27 8.40 -16.58
CA LEU A 117 -0.04 9.60 -17.33
C LEU A 117 1.29 10.23 -17.70
N ASP A 118 1.88 9.79 -18.81
CA ASP A 118 3.23 10.19 -19.20
C ASP A 118 3.27 11.63 -19.72
N ASP A 119 2.17 12.11 -20.30
CA ASP A 119 2.02 13.48 -20.75
C ASP A 119 1.59 14.43 -19.64
N ASP A 120 2.32 15.55 -19.49
CA ASP A 120 2.02 16.53 -18.42
C ASP A 120 0.73 17.31 -18.66
N ALA A 121 0.28 17.49 -19.91
CA ALA A 121 -0.98 18.14 -20.20
C ALA A 121 -2.16 17.22 -19.85
N GLU A 122 -2.05 15.93 -20.14
CA GLU A 122 -3.03 14.92 -19.72
C GLU A 122 -3.10 14.82 -18.19
N LEU A 123 -1.93 14.79 -17.53
CA LEU A 123 -1.86 14.82 -16.07
C LEU A 123 -2.49 16.08 -15.49
N ALA A 124 -2.23 17.25 -16.05
CA ALA A 124 -2.81 18.51 -15.60
C ALA A 124 -4.34 18.50 -15.75
N ALA A 125 -4.84 18.02 -16.89
CA ALA A 125 -6.28 17.88 -17.14
C ALA A 125 -6.93 16.95 -16.11
N TRP A 126 -6.31 15.78 -15.84
CA TRP A 126 -6.81 14.87 -14.83
C TRP A 126 -6.77 15.48 -13.42
N LEU A 127 -5.66 16.11 -13.01
CA LEU A 127 -5.54 16.77 -11.71
C LEU A 127 -6.61 17.84 -11.49
N SER A 128 -6.97 18.58 -12.56
CA SER A 128 -8.03 19.60 -12.48
C SER A 128 -9.39 19.02 -12.11
N THR A 129 -9.64 17.77 -12.46
CA THR A 129 -10.89 17.04 -12.16
C THR A 129 -10.79 16.18 -10.91
N TRP A 130 -9.58 15.95 -10.39
CA TRP A 130 -9.39 15.09 -9.23
C TRP A 130 -10.15 15.63 -8.01
N ARG A 131 -11.17 14.90 -7.64
CA ARG A 131 -11.98 15.09 -6.44
C ARG A 131 -12.00 13.75 -5.70
N ASP A 132 -11.91 13.79 -4.40
CA ASP A 132 -12.06 12.63 -3.56
C ASP A 132 -12.93 12.97 -2.34
N ASP A 133 -13.68 12.00 -1.86
CA ASP A 133 -14.52 12.13 -0.67
C ASP A 133 -13.67 12.01 0.62
N GLY A 134 -12.48 11.43 0.51
CA GLY A 134 -11.53 11.26 1.61
C GLY A 134 -10.72 12.51 1.95
N GLY A 135 -10.67 13.47 1.05
CA GLY A 135 -9.98 14.73 1.23
C GLY A 135 -8.53 14.76 0.74
N ASP A 136 -8.01 13.68 0.13
CA ASP A 136 -6.63 13.60 -0.36
C ASP A 136 -6.30 14.68 -1.39
N ALA A 137 -7.17 14.91 -2.38
CA ALA A 137 -7.01 15.96 -3.37
C ALA A 137 -6.92 17.35 -2.71
N ARG A 138 -7.76 17.61 -1.71
CA ARG A 138 -7.76 18.86 -0.95
C ARG A 138 -6.47 19.02 -0.15
N HIS A 139 -6.06 17.96 0.56
CA HIS A 139 -4.85 17.99 1.38
C HIS A 139 -3.59 18.07 0.51
N PHE A 140 -3.55 17.38 -0.62
CA PHE A 140 -2.47 17.51 -1.61
C PHE A 140 -2.27 18.98 -1.99
N ARG A 141 -3.32 19.66 -2.44
CA ARG A 141 -3.25 21.08 -2.83
C ARG A 141 -2.89 21.99 -1.66
N ALA A 142 -3.44 21.74 -0.49
CA ALA A 142 -3.17 22.55 0.71
C ALA A 142 -1.72 22.42 1.23
N THR A 143 -1.03 21.33 0.90
CA THR A 143 0.35 21.08 1.32
C THR A 143 1.40 21.47 0.27
N LEU A 144 0.98 21.94 -0.91
CA LEU A 144 1.89 22.51 -1.90
C LEU A 144 2.50 23.82 -1.38
N GLY A 145 3.83 23.85 -1.34
CA GLY A 145 4.55 25.08 -1.00
C GLY A 145 4.51 26.13 -2.13
N PRO A 146 4.87 27.39 -1.83
CA PRO A 146 4.98 28.42 -2.85
C PRO A 146 5.91 27.98 -4.00
N GLY A 147 5.44 28.13 -5.24
CA GLY A 147 6.19 27.76 -6.45
C GLY A 147 6.11 26.29 -6.85
N TYR A 148 5.42 25.44 -6.12
CA TYR A 148 5.13 24.06 -6.54
C TYR A 148 3.81 24.00 -7.33
N GLY A 149 3.89 23.67 -8.63
CA GLY A 149 2.69 23.32 -9.42
C GLY A 149 2.23 21.90 -9.13
N GLU A 150 0.92 21.64 -9.26
CA GLU A 150 0.33 20.31 -9.01
C GLU A 150 1.02 19.19 -9.82
N VAL A 151 1.31 19.44 -11.10
CA VAL A 151 2.01 18.48 -11.98
C VAL A 151 3.41 18.16 -11.47
N SER A 152 4.19 19.19 -11.13
CA SER A 152 5.56 18.99 -10.63
C SER A 152 5.57 18.23 -9.30
N ALA A 153 4.63 18.53 -8.41
CA ALA A 153 4.46 17.84 -7.14
C ALA A 153 4.05 16.37 -7.33
N TRP A 154 3.12 16.11 -8.26
CA TRP A 154 2.72 14.76 -8.61
C TRP A 154 3.89 13.94 -9.16
N ARG A 155 4.64 14.50 -10.13
CA ARG A 155 5.84 13.86 -10.69
C ARG A 155 6.91 13.58 -9.63
N HIS A 156 7.04 14.48 -8.65
CA HIS A 156 7.93 14.23 -7.53
C HIS A 156 7.47 13.03 -6.69
N ALA A 157 6.19 12.94 -6.39
CA ALA A 157 5.61 11.80 -5.66
C ALA A 157 5.76 10.48 -6.46
N GLU A 158 5.51 10.49 -7.77
CA GLU A 158 5.73 9.32 -8.65
C GLU A 158 7.19 8.83 -8.60
N ARG A 159 8.17 9.73 -8.65
CA ARG A 159 9.59 9.35 -8.54
C ARG A 159 9.93 8.68 -7.22
N ILE A 160 9.23 9.03 -6.15
CA ILE A 160 9.42 8.39 -4.84
C ILE A 160 8.72 7.02 -4.81
N LEU A 161 7.53 6.89 -5.36
CA LEU A 161 6.68 5.71 -5.18
C LEU A 161 6.90 4.62 -6.23
N THR A 162 7.19 4.97 -7.48
CA THR A 162 7.35 3.99 -8.55
C THR A 162 8.43 2.93 -8.25
N PRO A 163 9.63 3.29 -7.75
CA PRO A 163 10.63 2.30 -7.38
C PRO A 163 10.20 1.41 -6.19
N ARG A 164 9.15 1.81 -5.49
CA ARG A 164 8.64 1.12 -4.28
C ARG A 164 7.35 0.33 -4.54
N ARG A 165 7.02 0.07 -5.80
CA ARG A 165 5.81 -0.67 -6.18
C ARG A 165 5.72 -2.05 -5.50
N LEU A 166 6.84 -2.75 -5.36
CA LEU A 166 6.86 -4.04 -4.67
C LEU A 166 6.52 -3.92 -3.17
N GLN A 167 7.01 -2.88 -2.50
CA GLN A 167 6.67 -2.59 -1.11
C GLN A 167 5.19 -2.23 -0.97
N ILE A 168 4.65 -1.42 -1.90
CA ILE A 168 3.22 -1.08 -1.92
C ILE A 168 2.39 -2.36 -2.08
N ARG A 169 2.72 -3.21 -3.06
CA ARG A 169 2.04 -4.49 -3.28
C ARG A 169 2.07 -5.39 -2.05
N HIS A 170 3.23 -5.52 -1.42
CA HIS A 170 3.39 -6.35 -0.23
C HIS A 170 2.53 -5.86 0.95
N LEU A 171 2.52 -4.55 1.18
CA LEU A 171 1.69 -3.94 2.22
C LEU A 171 0.20 -4.01 1.88
N ALA A 172 -0.19 -3.85 0.61
CA ALA A 172 -1.58 -4.06 0.19
C ALA A 172 -2.05 -5.49 0.49
N ARG A 173 -1.23 -6.49 0.19
CA ARG A 173 -1.51 -7.89 0.55
C ARG A 173 -1.62 -8.09 2.07
N ALA A 174 -0.74 -7.46 2.84
CA ALA A 174 -0.80 -7.52 4.30
C ALA A 174 -2.09 -6.89 4.85
N LEU A 175 -2.56 -5.78 4.27
CA LEU A 175 -3.83 -5.15 4.61
C LEU A 175 -5.03 -6.02 4.24
N LEU A 176 -4.97 -6.75 3.12
CA LEU A 176 -6.02 -7.71 2.74
C LEU A 176 -6.09 -8.89 3.72
N VAL A 177 -4.95 -9.38 4.19
CA VAL A 177 -4.85 -10.46 5.18
C VAL A 177 -5.26 -9.97 6.58
N TYR A 178 -4.92 -8.71 6.92
CA TYR A 178 -5.18 -8.10 8.21
C TYR A 178 -5.89 -6.73 8.08
N PRO A 179 -7.17 -6.72 7.72
CA PRO A 179 -7.86 -5.49 7.31
C PRO A 179 -8.15 -4.51 8.45
N ARG A 180 -8.10 -4.95 9.72
CA ARG A 180 -8.56 -4.14 10.85
C ARG A 180 -7.53 -3.17 11.39
N TYR A 181 -6.27 -3.60 11.50
CA TYR A 181 -5.27 -2.81 12.21
C TYR A 181 -3.84 -3.33 11.97
N LEU A 182 -3.03 -2.56 11.26
CA LEU A 182 -1.60 -2.76 11.15
C LEU A 182 -0.87 -1.62 11.88
N PRO A 183 -0.27 -1.86 13.06
CA PRO A 183 0.45 -0.84 13.79
C PRO A 183 1.76 -0.46 13.08
N TYR A 184 2.22 0.77 13.30
CA TYR A 184 3.43 1.33 12.67
C TYR A 184 4.64 0.36 12.72
N GLY A 185 4.91 -0.25 13.87
CA GLY A 185 6.07 -1.16 14.02
C GLY A 185 6.00 -2.39 13.11
N VAL A 186 4.82 -3.00 12.99
CA VAL A 186 4.58 -4.15 12.09
C VAL A 186 4.68 -3.72 10.63
N THR A 187 4.06 -2.60 10.29
CA THR A 187 4.04 -2.06 8.92
C THR A 187 5.44 -1.70 8.45
N LYS A 188 6.25 -1.06 9.32
CA LYS A 188 7.64 -0.74 9.04
C LYS A 188 8.49 -2.00 8.81
N ALA A 189 8.29 -3.04 9.62
CA ALA A 189 9.01 -4.31 9.45
C ALA A 189 8.66 -5.00 8.13
N LEU A 190 7.37 -5.03 7.75
CA LEU A 190 6.92 -5.57 6.46
C LEU A 190 7.52 -4.79 5.28
N TYR A 191 7.55 -3.46 5.36
CA TYR A 191 8.18 -2.61 4.35
C TYR A 191 9.68 -2.92 4.17
N GLN A 192 10.41 -3.07 5.28
CA GLN A 192 11.84 -3.35 5.28
C GLN A 192 12.17 -4.75 4.76
N ALA A 193 11.33 -5.76 5.04
CA ALA A 193 11.55 -7.14 4.58
C ALA A 193 11.62 -7.24 3.05
N VAL A 194 10.78 -6.51 2.32
CA VAL A 194 10.82 -6.49 0.84
C VAL A 194 12.03 -5.72 0.32
N SER A 195 12.41 -4.63 0.99
CA SER A 195 13.58 -3.84 0.58
C SER A 195 14.87 -4.65 0.67
N TYR A 196 14.98 -5.54 1.65
CA TYR A 196 16.13 -6.43 1.81
C TYR A 196 16.21 -7.50 0.70
N GLN A 197 15.07 -8.08 0.31
CA GLN A 197 15.03 -9.08 -0.78
C GLN A 197 15.37 -8.49 -2.14
N ALA A 198 14.93 -7.29 -2.43
CA ALA A 198 15.24 -6.59 -3.68
C ALA A 198 16.71 -6.19 -3.84
N GLY A 199 17.43 -6.02 -2.71
CA GLY A 199 18.86 -5.68 -2.69
C GLY A 199 19.82 -6.88 -2.73
N ASN A 200 19.32 -8.12 -2.64
CA ASN A 200 20.16 -9.33 -2.57
C ASN A 200 19.75 -10.36 -3.66
N PRO A 201 20.18 -10.20 -4.92
CA PRO A 201 19.85 -11.11 -6.01
C PRO A 201 20.52 -12.51 -5.92
N ALA A 202 21.28 -12.78 -4.86
CA ALA A 202 22.14 -13.97 -4.74
C ALA A 202 21.44 -15.25 -4.23
N SER A 203 20.12 -15.29 -4.03
CA SER A 203 19.44 -16.46 -3.47
C SER A 203 18.76 -17.39 -4.48
N GLU A 204 18.87 -17.16 -5.79
CA GLU A 204 18.19 -17.97 -6.82
C GLU A 204 19.10 -18.92 -7.63
N SER A 205 20.32 -19.21 -7.20
CA SER A 205 21.19 -20.10 -7.96
C SER A 205 21.80 -21.23 -7.13
N SER A 206 20.98 -22.17 -6.67
CA SER A 206 21.47 -23.50 -6.28
C SER A 206 20.44 -24.61 -6.49
N THR A 207 19.94 -24.74 -7.72
CA THR A 207 19.43 -26.02 -8.21
C THR A 207 20.61 -26.76 -8.83
N THR A 208 21.34 -27.48 -7.98
CA THR A 208 22.39 -28.40 -8.37
C THR A 208 21.77 -29.50 -9.25
N SER A 209 22.11 -29.49 -10.53
CA SER A 209 21.92 -30.62 -11.42
C SER A 209 22.74 -31.80 -10.90
N ALA A 210 22.07 -32.88 -10.50
CA ALA A 210 22.70 -34.14 -10.22
C ALA A 210 23.22 -34.75 -11.54
N PRO A 211 24.43 -35.32 -11.58
CA PRO A 211 24.89 -36.02 -12.76
C PRO A 211 24.19 -37.38 -12.88
N ALA A 212 23.66 -37.64 -14.08
CA ALA A 212 23.24 -38.98 -14.48
C ALA A 212 24.45 -39.91 -14.57
N SER A 213 24.36 -41.05 -13.91
CA SER A 213 25.26 -42.22 -14.08
C SER A 213 24.44 -43.34 -14.65
#